data_3ddd8e015b1c09ae0bd85441ff89a754
#
_entry.id   3ddd8e015b1c09ae0bd85441ff89a754
#
_cell.length_a   1.000
_cell.length_b   1.000
_cell.length_c   1.000
_cell.angle_alpha   90.00
_cell.angle_beta   90.00
_cell.angle_gamma   90.00
#
_symmetry.space_group_name_H-M   'P 1'
#
loop_
_entity.id
_entity.type
_entity.pdbx_description
1 polymer ?
#
loop_
_entity_poly.entity_id
_entity_poly.type
_entity_poly.pdbx_seq_one_letter_code
_entity_poly.pdbx_strand_id
1 'polypeptide(L)'
;HIIAFSKKRSGIGLFPTSVPYGQTARAISDVLVMTYQYFINGTSTLCERLVDGPLTQELFRQLPKKGKEPGQLKAWLHDLSQANCSLLFNIRTAFRFVNQVLLSPAMQNSGEGCFDSFEQMAADYSCLSNLLEELSAAVYTQEPRPAPPFEGPDSFLSIMSYLNTHYEQTVSLKRVSEELHLNASYISQLIKNETGLNYTQYITELRIEKAKELLTNTKLSLAEISEAVGFNDYFYFIKKFKREVGVTPGKFLQHEKGTGDMPDRERE
;
A
#
# COMPACT_ATOMS: atom_id res chain seq x y z
N HIS A 1 -14.19 -9.73 -25.33
CA HIS A 1 -13.21 -9.96 -24.27
C HIS A 1 -12.74 -8.62 -23.72
N ILE A 2 -12.68 -8.48 -22.41
CA ILE A 2 -12.11 -7.33 -21.71
C ILE A 2 -10.78 -7.79 -21.16
N ILE A 3 -9.69 -7.09 -21.50
CA ILE A 3 -8.33 -7.42 -21.09
C ILE A 3 -7.73 -6.18 -20.41
N ALA A 4 -7.15 -6.36 -19.26
CA ALA A 4 -6.40 -5.32 -18.56
C ALA A 4 -4.99 -5.82 -18.19
N PHE A 5 -4.02 -4.89 -18.14
CA PHE A 5 -2.61 -5.18 -17.89
C PHE A 5 -2.09 -4.33 -16.74
N SER A 6 -1.22 -4.90 -15.93
CA SER A 6 -0.41 -4.18 -14.93
C SER A 6 1.05 -4.09 -15.44
N LYS A 7 1.67 -2.88 -15.35
CA LYS A 7 2.96 -2.57 -16.02
C LYS A 7 4.22 -3.20 -15.41
N LYS A 8 4.28 -3.46 -14.11
CA LYS A 8 5.55 -3.88 -13.44
C LYS A 8 5.66 -5.38 -13.15
N ARG A 9 4.55 -6.05 -12.99
CA ARG A 9 4.46 -7.52 -12.95
C ARG A 9 3.21 -7.86 -13.71
N SER A 10 3.32 -8.64 -14.77
CA SER A 10 2.25 -8.85 -15.74
C SER A 10 1.10 -9.65 -15.14
N GLY A 11 0.13 -8.97 -14.54
CA GLY A 11 -1.18 -9.55 -14.30
C GLY A 11 -2.06 -9.27 -15.50
N ILE A 12 -2.64 -10.30 -16.10
CA ILE A 12 -3.62 -10.19 -17.17
C ILE A 12 -4.96 -10.66 -16.61
N GLY A 13 -5.94 -9.77 -16.57
CA GLY A 13 -7.33 -10.12 -16.28
C GLY A 13 -8.09 -10.34 -17.58
N LEU A 14 -8.77 -11.46 -17.70
CA LEU A 14 -9.55 -11.82 -18.89
C LEU A 14 -11.00 -12.14 -18.51
N PHE A 15 -11.94 -11.50 -19.17
CA PHE A 15 -13.36 -11.87 -19.08
C PHE A 15 -13.73 -12.74 -20.30
N PRO A 16 -13.93 -14.04 -20.11
CA PRO A 16 -14.02 -14.98 -21.24
C PRO A 16 -15.37 -14.96 -21.96
N THR A 17 -16.41 -14.35 -21.39
CA THR A 17 -17.77 -14.34 -21.92
C THR A 17 -18.20 -12.96 -22.38
N SER A 18 -19.21 -12.91 -23.28
CA SER A 18 -19.89 -11.66 -23.62
C SER A 18 -20.65 -11.11 -22.40
N VAL A 19 -20.53 -9.80 -22.16
CA VAL A 19 -21.15 -9.12 -21.02
C VAL A 19 -22.30 -8.26 -21.52
N PRO A 20 -23.51 -8.37 -20.95
CA PRO A 20 -24.61 -7.46 -21.26
C PRO A 20 -24.24 -6.01 -21.00
N TYR A 21 -24.71 -5.07 -21.82
CA TYR A 21 -24.33 -3.65 -21.73
C TYR A 21 -24.53 -3.08 -20.31
N GLY A 22 -25.60 -3.43 -19.61
CA GLY A 22 -25.86 -2.98 -18.23
C GLY A 22 -24.90 -3.52 -17.15
N GLN A 23 -24.04 -4.50 -17.49
CA GLN A 23 -23.09 -5.11 -16.56
C GLN A 23 -21.62 -4.77 -16.92
N THR A 24 -21.40 -3.98 -17.94
CA THR A 24 -20.05 -3.69 -18.48
C THR A 24 -19.14 -3.02 -17.44
N ALA A 25 -19.65 -2.05 -16.68
CA ALA A 25 -18.88 -1.37 -15.65
C ALA A 25 -18.40 -2.32 -14.56
N ARG A 26 -19.25 -3.26 -14.13
CA ARG A 26 -18.88 -4.29 -13.14
C ARG A 26 -17.85 -5.26 -13.70
N ALA A 27 -18.03 -5.69 -14.96
CA ALA A 27 -17.06 -6.57 -15.61
C ALA A 27 -15.69 -5.93 -15.76
N ILE A 28 -15.63 -4.65 -16.13
CA ILE A 28 -14.36 -3.88 -16.17
C ILE A 28 -13.71 -3.83 -14.79
N SER A 29 -14.48 -3.53 -13.73
CA SER A 29 -13.98 -3.51 -12.38
C SER A 29 -13.43 -4.88 -11.94
N ASP A 30 -14.12 -5.98 -12.28
CA ASP A 30 -13.67 -7.33 -11.93
C ASP A 30 -12.40 -7.70 -12.68
N VAL A 31 -12.26 -7.35 -13.96
CA VAL A 31 -11.04 -7.58 -14.74
C VAL A 31 -9.87 -6.78 -14.19
N LEU A 32 -10.06 -5.53 -13.81
CA LEU A 32 -9.02 -4.72 -13.16
C LEU A 32 -8.54 -5.36 -11.86
N VAL A 33 -9.43 -5.86 -11.03
CA VAL A 33 -9.08 -6.58 -9.80
C VAL A 33 -8.27 -7.85 -10.10
N MET A 34 -8.64 -8.59 -11.15
CA MET A 34 -7.93 -9.81 -11.57
C MET A 34 -6.47 -9.54 -11.96
N THR A 35 -6.14 -8.33 -12.44
CA THR A 35 -4.75 -7.97 -12.77
C THR A 35 -3.82 -7.99 -11.56
N TYR A 36 -4.36 -7.85 -10.34
CA TYR A 36 -3.59 -7.89 -9.09
C TYR A 36 -3.38 -9.30 -8.54
N GLN A 37 -3.92 -10.34 -9.19
CA GLN A 37 -3.73 -11.72 -8.73
C GLN A 37 -2.25 -12.15 -8.75
N TYR A 38 -1.38 -11.48 -9.53
CA TYR A 38 0.06 -11.69 -9.48
C TYR A 38 0.64 -11.48 -8.07
N PHE A 39 0.04 -10.57 -7.29
CA PHE A 39 0.48 -10.32 -5.92
C PHE A 39 0.30 -11.55 -5.02
N ILE A 40 -0.77 -12.30 -5.23
CA ILE A 40 -1.03 -13.53 -4.49
C ILE A 40 -0.10 -14.65 -4.95
N ASN A 41 0.11 -14.78 -6.25
CA ASN A 41 0.89 -15.87 -6.84
C ASN A 41 2.41 -15.63 -6.77
N GLY A 42 2.84 -14.39 -6.53
CA GLY A 42 4.25 -13.99 -6.56
C GLY A 42 4.87 -13.94 -7.95
N THR A 43 4.14 -14.33 -8.99
CA THR A 43 4.59 -14.39 -10.39
C THR A 43 3.55 -13.83 -11.33
N SER A 44 3.97 -13.51 -12.57
CA SER A 44 3.07 -13.09 -13.65
C SER A 44 1.98 -14.13 -13.89
N THR A 45 0.73 -13.71 -13.96
CA THR A 45 -0.42 -14.63 -13.98
C THR A 45 -1.50 -14.14 -14.92
N LEU A 46 -2.04 -15.08 -15.70
CA LEU A 46 -3.32 -14.90 -16.40
C LEU A 46 -4.44 -15.32 -15.42
N CYS A 47 -5.37 -14.42 -15.15
CA CYS A 47 -6.50 -14.67 -14.28
C CYS A 47 -7.81 -14.50 -15.05
N GLU A 48 -8.57 -15.59 -15.14
CA GLU A 48 -9.90 -15.61 -15.80
C GLU A 48 -11.03 -15.53 -14.77
N ARG A 49 -10.74 -15.87 -13.52
CA ARG A 49 -11.73 -15.87 -12.44
C ARG A 49 -11.03 -15.74 -11.08
N LEU A 50 -11.60 -14.90 -10.21
CA LEU A 50 -11.22 -14.84 -8.80
C LEU A 50 -11.94 -15.95 -8.05
N VAL A 51 -11.20 -16.94 -7.57
CA VAL A 51 -11.71 -18.06 -6.79
C VAL A 51 -11.03 -18.06 -5.43
N ASP A 52 -11.81 -18.26 -4.39
CA ASP A 52 -11.25 -18.49 -3.05
C ASP A 52 -10.64 -19.89 -2.95
N GLY A 53 -9.56 -19.98 -2.23
CA GLY A 53 -8.98 -21.27 -1.88
C GLY A 53 -9.92 -22.10 -0.97
N PRO A 54 -9.77 -23.43 -0.98
CA PRO A 54 -10.63 -24.30 -0.17
C PRO A 54 -10.48 -24.06 1.35
N LEU A 55 -9.34 -23.53 1.77
CA LEU A 55 -9.05 -23.25 3.18
C LEU A 55 -9.34 -21.81 3.61
N THR A 56 -9.71 -20.90 2.70
CA THR A 56 -9.93 -19.48 2.99
C THR A 56 -10.90 -19.26 4.15
N GLN A 57 -12.04 -19.94 4.16
CA GLN A 57 -13.04 -19.81 5.22
C GLN A 57 -12.52 -20.27 6.58
N GLU A 58 -11.71 -21.33 6.60
CA GLU A 58 -11.12 -21.85 7.83
C GLU A 58 -10.10 -20.86 8.41
N LEU A 59 -9.30 -20.21 7.56
CA LEU A 59 -8.37 -19.17 8.00
C LEU A 59 -9.09 -18.00 8.68
N PHE A 60 -10.20 -17.52 8.10
CA PHE A 60 -11.02 -16.48 8.72
C PHE A 60 -11.65 -16.92 10.05
N ARG A 61 -11.98 -18.20 10.20
CA ARG A 61 -12.49 -18.77 11.44
C ARG A 61 -11.42 -18.88 12.54
N GLN A 62 -10.18 -19.15 12.16
CA GLN A 62 -9.04 -19.27 13.09
C GLN A 62 -8.52 -17.93 13.56
N LEU A 63 -8.59 -16.89 12.73
CA LEU A 63 -8.02 -15.57 13.01
C LEU A 63 -8.46 -14.97 14.35
N PRO A 64 -9.75 -14.97 14.78
CA PRO A 64 -10.13 -14.41 16.08
C PRO A 64 -9.49 -15.12 17.28
N LYS A 65 -9.08 -16.37 17.13
CA LYS A 65 -8.39 -17.15 18.17
C LYS A 65 -6.90 -16.85 18.14
N LYS A 66 -6.27 -16.98 16.98
CA LYS A 66 -4.84 -16.75 16.76
C LYS A 66 -4.42 -15.31 17.02
N GLY A 67 -5.26 -14.33 16.63
CA GLY A 67 -4.99 -12.90 16.79
C GLY A 67 -5.07 -12.37 18.23
N LYS A 68 -5.41 -13.20 19.23
CA LYS A 68 -5.41 -12.80 20.66
C LYS A 68 -4.02 -12.89 21.28
N GLU A 69 -3.23 -13.87 20.87
CA GLU A 69 -1.92 -14.18 21.46
C GLU A 69 -0.80 -13.87 20.45
N PRO A 70 0.08 -12.90 20.76
CA PRO A 70 1.14 -12.49 19.83
C PRO A 70 2.00 -13.64 19.33
N GLY A 71 2.44 -14.55 20.23
CA GLY A 71 3.27 -15.68 19.84
C GLY A 71 2.59 -16.66 18.88
N GLN A 72 1.30 -16.92 19.07
CA GLN A 72 0.52 -17.78 18.16
C GLN A 72 0.28 -17.10 16.82
N LEU A 73 -0.03 -15.79 16.83
CA LEU A 73 -0.22 -15.04 15.58
C LEU A 73 1.06 -15.00 14.78
N LYS A 74 2.19 -14.70 15.42
CA LYS A 74 3.51 -14.65 14.79
C LYS A 74 3.86 -15.96 14.08
N ALA A 75 3.81 -17.09 14.78
CA ALA A 75 4.09 -18.39 14.21
C ALA A 75 3.15 -18.72 13.05
N TRP A 76 1.87 -18.44 13.21
CA TRP A 76 0.87 -18.73 12.19
C TRP A 76 1.04 -17.87 10.92
N LEU A 77 1.36 -16.57 11.05
CA LEU A 77 1.65 -15.71 9.90
C LEU A 77 2.92 -16.15 9.17
N HIS A 78 3.92 -16.58 9.91
CA HIS A 78 5.15 -17.15 9.32
C HIS A 78 4.83 -18.43 8.52
N ASP A 79 4.06 -19.35 9.09
CA ASP A 79 3.66 -20.57 8.38
C ASP A 79 2.86 -20.26 7.10
N LEU A 80 1.97 -19.26 7.16
CA LEU A 80 1.20 -18.81 6.00
C LEU A 80 2.09 -18.15 4.93
N SER A 81 3.15 -17.44 5.33
CA SER A 81 4.10 -16.84 4.38
C SER A 81 4.87 -17.86 3.56
N GLN A 82 5.12 -19.03 4.12
CA GLN A 82 5.79 -20.16 3.46
C GLN A 82 4.82 -21.02 2.63
N ALA A 83 3.52 -20.88 2.82
CA ALA A 83 2.52 -21.63 2.11
C ALA A 83 2.29 -21.09 0.68
N ASN A 84 1.71 -21.92 -0.18
CA ASN A 84 1.27 -21.46 -1.49
C ASN A 84 0.01 -20.58 -1.34
N CYS A 85 0.21 -19.25 -1.29
CA CYS A 85 -0.86 -18.27 -1.08
C CYS A 85 -1.95 -18.34 -2.13
N SER A 86 -1.67 -18.81 -3.36
CA SER A 86 -2.68 -18.95 -4.42
C SER A 86 -3.73 -20.02 -4.13
N LEU A 87 -3.39 -21.00 -3.28
CA LEU A 87 -4.34 -22.01 -2.80
C LEU A 87 -5.17 -21.52 -1.59
N LEU A 88 -4.78 -20.40 -0.98
CA LEU A 88 -5.41 -19.86 0.21
C LEU A 88 -6.32 -18.68 -0.10
N PHE A 89 -5.87 -17.78 -1.00
CA PHE A 89 -6.52 -16.48 -1.20
C PHE A 89 -6.62 -16.10 -2.67
N ASN A 90 -7.67 -15.36 -3.01
CA ASN A 90 -7.63 -14.39 -4.10
C ASN A 90 -7.28 -12.99 -3.54
N ILE A 91 -7.04 -12.01 -4.42
CA ILE A 91 -6.60 -10.67 -3.99
C ILE A 91 -7.62 -9.98 -3.05
N ARG A 92 -8.92 -10.16 -3.25
CA ARG A 92 -9.96 -9.56 -2.38
C ARG A 92 -9.99 -10.18 -1.00
N THR A 93 -9.88 -11.51 -0.93
CA THR A 93 -9.86 -12.23 0.36
C THR A 93 -8.56 -12.04 1.09
N ALA A 94 -7.43 -11.96 0.39
CA ALA A 94 -6.15 -11.59 0.98
C ALA A 94 -6.20 -10.20 1.61
N PHE A 95 -6.71 -9.20 0.91
CA PHE A 95 -6.88 -7.84 1.42
C PHE A 95 -7.72 -7.80 2.70
N ARG A 96 -8.86 -8.51 2.70
CA ARG A 96 -9.71 -8.61 3.90
C ARG A 96 -8.99 -9.30 5.05
N PHE A 97 -8.29 -10.40 4.77
CA PHE A 97 -7.55 -11.17 5.77
C PHE A 97 -6.47 -10.33 6.42
N VAL A 98 -5.63 -9.68 5.62
CA VAL A 98 -4.54 -8.81 6.09
C VAL A 98 -5.08 -7.68 6.98
N ASN A 99 -6.13 -6.97 6.56
CA ASN A 99 -6.72 -5.92 7.38
C ASN A 99 -7.34 -6.45 8.69
N GLN A 100 -7.90 -7.65 8.70
CA GLN A 100 -8.37 -8.26 9.94
C GLN A 100 -7.21 -8.69 10.86
N VAL A 101 -6.08 -9.13 10.31
CA VAL A 101 -4.85 -9.36 11.09
C VAL A 101 -4.38 -8.06 11.74
N LEU A 102 -4.29 -6.97 10.98
CA LEU A 102 -3.86 -5.66 11.47
C LEU A 102 -4.79 -5.10 12.57
N LEU A 103 -6.08 -5.40 12.51
CA LEU A 103 -7.06 -5.04 13.54
C LEU A 103 -7.06 -5.99 14.74
N SER A 104 -6.30 -7.08 14.71
CA SER A 104 -6.27 -8.03 15.83
C SER A 104 -5.58 -7.45 17.06
N PRO A 105 -5.97 -7.88 18.29
CA PRO A 105 -5.34 -7.40 19.52
C PRO A 105 -3.82 -7.57 19.55
N ALA A 106 -3.29 -8.64 18.98
CA ALA A 106 -1.86 -8.90 18.93
C ALA A 106 -1.07 -7.91 18.04
N MET A 107 -1.76 -7.18 17.15
CA MET A 107 -1.16 -6.18 16.26
C MET A 107 -1.38 -4.74 16.74
N GLN A 108 -2.15 -4.49 17.80
CA GLN A 108 -2.48 -3.13 18.25
C GLN A 108 -1.26 -2.25 18.55
N ASN A 109 -0.16 -2.86 19.00
CA ASN A 109 1.09 -2.16 19.34
C ASN A 109 2.14 -2.25 18.21
N SER A 110 1.83 -2.84 17.05
CA SER A 110 2.77 -2.93 15.93
C SER A 110 3.00 -1.57 15.26
N GLY A 111 2.07 -0.64 15.44
CA GLY A 111 2.08 0.65 14.74
C GLY A 111 1.67 0.57 13.26
N GLU A 112 1.44 -0.63 12.75
CA GLU A 112 0.97 -0.83 11.38
C GLU A 112 -0.51 -0.43 11.26
N GLY A 113 -0.85 0.30 10.19
CA GLY A 113 -2.22 0.69 9.87
C GLY A 113 -2.85 -0.25 8.85
N CYS A 114 -4.19 -0.24 8.80
CA CYS A 114 -4.91 -0.96 7.75
C CYS A 114 -4.65 -0.36 6.37
N PHE A 115 -4.64 -1.20 5.36
CA PHE A 115 -4.62 -0.76 3.98
C PHE A 115 -5.97 -0.18 3.56
N ASP A 116 -5.96 0.90 2.81
CA ASP A 116 -7.19 1.51 2.28
C ASP A 116 -7.76 0.73 1.10
N SER A 117 -6.89 0.04 0.36
CA SER A 117 -7.26 -0.74 -0.82
C SER A 117 -6.24 -1.83 -1.12
N PHE A 118 -6.64 -2.84 -1.91
CA PHE A 118 -5.72 -3.89 -2.34
C PHE A 118 -4.66 -3.37 -3.32
N GLU A 119 -4.95 -2.28 -4.05
CA GLU A 119 -3.98 -1.61 -4.91
C GLU A 119 -2.82 -1.04 -4.07
N GLN A 120 -3.13 -0.43 -2.93
CA GLN A 120 -2.11 0.04 -1.99
C GLN A 120 -1.26 -1.14 -1.49
N MET A 121 -1.91 -2.19 -1.01
CA MET A 121 -1.23 -3.38 -0.52
C MET A 121 -0.28 -3.97 -1.57
N ALA A 122 -0.71 -4.04 -2.85
CA ALA A 122 0.12 -4.52 -3.96
C ALA A 122 1.17 -3.49 -4.45
N ALA A 123 1.01 -2.20 -4.13
CA ALA A 123 1.99 -1.18 -4.43
C ALA A 123 3.12 -1.16 -3.41
N ASP A 124 2.79 -1.37 -2.13
CA ASP A 124 3.75 -1.29 -1.03
C ASP A 124 4.58 -2.59 -0.89
N TYR A 125 4.03 -3.74 -1.31
CA TYR A 125 4.67 -5.05 -1.15
C TYR A 125 4.81 -5.79 -2.48
N SER A 126 5.84 -6.61 -2.59
CA SER A 126 6.13 -7.37 -3.82
C SER A 126 5.18 -8.55 -4.05
N CYS A 127 4.76 -9.22 -2.98
CA CYS A 127 3.80 -10.32 -2.98
C CYS A 127 3.21 -10.54 -1.58
N LEU A 128 2.14 -11.34 -1.51
CA LEU A 128 1.46 -11.64 -0.25
C LEU A 128 2.36 -12.37 0.76
N SER A 129 3.20 -13.30 0.29
CA SER A 129 4.12 -14.02 1.19
C SER A 129 5.06 -13.07 1.92
N ASN A 130 5.64 -12.09 1.21
CA ASN A 130 6.51 -11.08 1.84
C ASN A 130 5.75 -10.22 2.85
N LEU A 131 4.54 -9.80 2.52
CA LEU A 131 3.69 -9.04 3.44
C LEU A 131 3.39 -9.85 4.72
N LEU A 132 3.00 -11.12 4.59
CA LEU A 132 2.71 -11.98 5.74
C LEU A 132 3.95 -12.21 6.62
N GLU A 133 5.13 -12.31 6.03
CA GLU A 133 6.38 -12.43 6.76
C GLU A 133 6.73 -11.16 7.51
N GLU A 134 6.56 -9.97 6.89
CA GLU A 134 6.76 -8.70 7.57
C GLU A 134 5.75 -8.49 8.70
N LEU A 135 4.48 -8.83 8.49
CA LEU A 135 3.49 -8.80 9.57
C LEU A 135 3.85 -9.78 10.71
N SER A 136 4.35 -10.97 10.40
CA SER A 136 4.87 -11.89 11.40
C SER A 136 6.00 -11.27 12.23
N ALA A 137 6.91 -10.56 11.59
CA ALA A 137 8.00 -9.85 12.27
C ALA A 137 7.51 -8.66 13.10
N ALA A 138 6.46 -7.98 12.65
CA ALA A 138 5.85 -6.83 13.32
C ALA A 138 5.00 -7.22 14.54
N VAL A 139 4.56 -8.49 14.66
CA VAL A 139 3.84 -8.95 15.86
C VAL A 139 4.72 -8.77 17.08
N TYR A 140 4.30 -7.88 17.97
CA TYR A 140 5.02 -7.57 19.20
C TYR A 140 4.92 -8.73 20.19
N THR A 141 5.97 -9.53 20.30
CA THR A 141 6.15 -10.47 21.41
C THR A 141 6.74 -9.70 22.57
N GLN A 142 6.01 -9.65 23.70
CA GLN A 142 6.41 -8.94 24.92
C GLN A 142 7.71 -9.52 25.52
N GLU A 143 8.83 -9.24 24.91
CA GLU A 143 10.05 -9.05 25.67
C GLU A 143 10.36 -7.56 25.63
N PRO A 144 10.42 -6.86 26.77
CA PRO A 144 10.87 -5.48 26.78
C PRO A 144 12.33 -5.50 26.33
N ARG A 145 12.59 -5.33 25.04
CA ARG A 145 13.92 -4.88 24.65
C ARG A 145 14.13 -3.55 25.35
N PRO A 146 15.24 -3.40 26.07
CA PRO A 146 15.57 -2.11 26.62
C PRO A 146 15.49 -1.10 25.48
N ALA A 147 14.76 -0.01 25.70
CA ALA A 147 14.70 1.10 24.77
C ALA A 147 16.14 1.44 24.34
N PRO A 148 16.44 1.58 23.06
CA PRO A 148 17.78 1.99 22.67
C PRO A 148 18.07 3.34 23.32
N PRO A 149 19.32 3.62 23.74
CA PRO A 149 19.67 4.80 24.49
C PRO A 149 19.60 6.12 23.72
N PHE A 150 18.80 6.19 22.67
CA PHE A 150 18.65 7.35 21.81
C PHE A 150 17.15 7.75 21.68
N GLU A 151 16.57 8.20 22.78
CA GLU A 151 15.27 8.87 22.80
C GLU A 151 15.53 10.39 22.82
N GLY A 152 15.54 11.01 21.63
CA GLY A 152 15.70 12.46 21.54
C GLY A 152 14.99 13.02 20.30
N PRO A 153 14.76 14.34 20.26
CA PRO A 153 14.20 15.03 19.07
C PRO A 153 14.98 14.74 17.79
N ASP A 154 16.25 14.32 17.89
CA ASP A 154 17.09 13.94 16.77
C ASP A 154 16.61 12.68 16.05
N SER A 155 15.94 11.75 16.72
CA SER A 155 15.44 10.51 16.09
C SER A 155 14.33 10.79 15.09
N PHE A 156 13.39 11.70 15.42
CA PHE A 156 12.33 12.09 14.48
C PHE A 156 12.91 12.79 13.25
N LEU A 157 13.84 13.71 13.45
CA LEU A 157 14.50 14.41 12.34
C LEU A 157 15.28 13.44 11.44
N SER A 158 15.95 12.45 12.03
CA SER A 158 16.67 11.42 11.27
C SER A 158 15.72 10.56 10.43
N ILE A 159 14.59 10.14 11.01
CA ILE A 159 13.56 9.40 10.28
C ILE A 159 13.00 10.25 9.15
N MET A 160 12.61 11.51 9.40
CA MET A 160 12.08 12.40 8.39
C MET A 160 13.08 12.67 7.26
N SER A 161 14.35 12.90 7.59
CA SER A 161 15.43 13.07 6.61
C SER A 161 15.58 11.83 5.73
N TYR A 162 15.60 10.64 6.33
CA TYR A 162 15.69 9.38 5.59
C TYR A 162 14.49 9.20 4.64
N LEU A 163 13.27 9.40 5.13
CA LEU A 163 12.06 9.25 4.32
C LEU A 163 11.99 10.27 3.18
N ASN A 164 12.37 11.52 3.42
CA ASN A 164 12.45 12.57 2.40
C ASN A 164 13.49 12.29 1.31
N THR A 165 14.53 11.51 1.62
CA THR A 165 15.58 11.15 0.67
C THR A 165 15.23 9.90 -0.13
N HIS A 166 14.41 8.99 0.42
CA HIS A 166 14.19 7.66 -0.16
C HIS A 166 12.72 7.38 -0.54
N TYR A 167 11.81 8.37 -0.50
CA TYR A 167 10.37 8.18 -0.76
C TYR A 167 10.05 7.54 -2.12
N GLU A 168 10.95 7.70 -3.10
CA GLU A 168 10.81 7.14 -4.45
C GLU A 168 10.87 5.60 -4.47
N GLN A 169 11.55 5.02 -3.50
CA GLN A 169 11.76 3.57 -3.40
C GLN A 169 10.63 2.93 -2.60
N THR A 170 10.52 1.60 -2.69
CA THR A 170 9.70 0.83 -1.74
C THR A 170 10.40 0.85 -0.38
N VAL A 171 10.02 1.80 0.46
CA VAL A 171 10.56 1.95 1.81
C VAL A 171 9.61 1.26 2.78
N SER A 172 9.94 0.03 3.19
CA SER A 172 9.22 -0.64 4.28
C SER A 172 9.70 -0.12 5.63
N LEU A 173 8.83 -0.18 6.63
CA LEU A 173 9.17 0.18 8.01
C LEU A 173 10.37 -0.64 8.53
N LYS A 174 10.47 -1.91 8.09
CA LYS A 174 11.61 -2.79 8.38
C LYS A 174 12.92 -2.21 7.84
N ARG A 175 12.94 -1.74 6.59
CA ARG A 175 14.13 -1.15 5.98
C ARG A 175 14.57 0.12 6.71
N VAL A 176 13.63 1.00 7.08
CA VAL A 176 13.94 2.18 7.89
C VAL A 176 14.53 1.80 9.24
N SER A 177 13.96 0.76 9.86
CA SER A 177 14.43 0.21 11.14
C SER A 177 15.87 -0.31 11.05
N GLU A 178 16.19 -1.04 9.98
CA GLU A 178 17.53 -1.59 9.72
C GLU A 178 18.56 -0.48 9.45
N GLU A 179 18.23 0.48 8.59
CA GLU A 179 19.12 1.58 8.21
C GLU A 179 19.41 2.57 9.33
N LEU A 180 18.39 2.90 10.12
CA LEU A 180 18.54 3.84 11.23
C LEU A 180 18.87 3.17 12.55
N HIS A 181 18.97 1.83 12.59
CA HIS A 181 19.18 1.04 13.80
C HIS A 181 18.15 1.33 14.92
N LEU A 182 16.92 1.68 14.52
CA LEU A 182 15.80 1.97 15.42
C LEU A 182 14.79 0.82 15.38
N ASN A 183 14.02 0.66 16.46
CA ASN A 183 12.95 -0.32 16.50
C ASN A 183 11.78 0.13 15.58
N ALA A 184 11.24 -0.77 14.76
CA ALA A 184 10.14 -0.47 13.84
C ALA A 184 8.89 0.06 14.56
N SER A 185 8.52 -0.53 15.70
CA SER A 185 7.38 -0.07 16.52
C SER A 185 7.62 1.32 17.08
N TYR A 186 8.86 1.64 17.49
CA TYR A 186 9.23 2.98 17.94
C TYR A 186 9.09 4.01 16.81
N ILE A 187 9.63 3.72 15.61
CA ILE A 187 9.50 4.58 14.43
C ILE A 187 8.03 4.86 14.13
N SER A 188 7.21 3.81 14.10
CA SER A 188 5.78 3.92 13.80
C SER A 188 5.02 4.75 14.83
N GLN A 189 5.29 4.53 16.13
CA GLN A 189 4.68 5.32 17.20
C GLN A 189 5.14 6.78 17.16
N LEU A 190 6.43 7.02 16.91
CA LEU A 190 6.98 8.37 16.85
C LEU A 190 6.35 9.17 15.69
N ILE A 191 6.27 8.59 14.49
CA ILE A 191 5.57 9.21 13.36
C ILE A 191 4.13 9.52 13.72
N LYS A 192 3.40 8.57 14.30
CA LYS A 192 1.99 8.74 14.68
C LYS A 192 1.80 9.83 15.74
N ASN A 193 2.68 9.91 16.71
CA ASN A 193 2.60 10.91 17.79
C ASN A 193 2.89 12.32 17.25
N GLU A 194 3.89 12.47 16.39
CA GLU A 194 4.34 13.77 15.87
C GLU A 194 3.47 14.28 14.71
N THR A 195 2.93 13.37 13.87
CA THR A 195 2.20 13.74 12.64
C THR A 195 0.71 13.42 12.70
N GLY A 196 0.26 12.59 13.63
CA GLY A 196 -1.11 12.04 13.68
C GLY A 196 -1.38 10.93 12.65
N LEU A 197 -0.43 10.61 11.78
CA LEU A 197 -0.55 9.67 10.67
C LEU A 197 0.16 8.36 10.99
N ASN A 198 -0.35 7.24 10.50
CA ASN A 198 0.46 6.03 10.49
C ASN A 198 1.56 6.12 9.41
N TYR A 199 2.56 5.23 9.51
CA TYR A 199 3.71 5.20 8.60
C TYR A 199 3.34 5.23 7.11
N THR A 200 2.39 4.37 6.71
CA THR A 200 1.96 4.25 5.31
C THR A 200 1.21 5.50 4.82
N GLN A 201 0.39 6.10 5.69
CA GLN A 201 -0.27 7.36 5.39
C GLN A 201 0.74 8.47 5.20
N TYR A 202 1.71 8.59 6.11
CA TYR A 202 2.76 9.60 6.02
C TYR A 202 3.56 9.52 4.71
N ILE A 203 4.04 8.32 4.34
CA ILE A 203 4.76 8.12 3.06
C ILE A 203 3.87 8.47 1.87
N THR A 204 2.60 8.13 1.91
CA THR A 204 1.67 8.46 0.83
C THR A 204 1.51 9.97 0.69
N GLU A 205 1.29 10.70 1.77
CA GLU A 205 1.21 12.16 1.75
C GLU A 205 2.49 12.81 1.25
N LEU A 206 3.64 12.35 1.73
CA LEU A 206 4.95 12.81 1.26
C LEU A 206 5.09 12.66 -0.26
N ARG A 207 4.73 11.49 -0.81
CA ARG A 207 4.75 11.23 -2.25
C ARG A 207 3.79 12.12 -3.03
N ILE A 208 2.62 12.40 -2.49
CA ILE A 208 1.64 13.31 -3.11
C ILE A 208 2.15 14.75 -3.13
N GLU A 209 2.78 15.23 -2.05
CA GLU A 209 3.40 16.56 -2.04
C GLU A 209 4.52 16.66 -3.08
N LYS A 210 5.39 15.64 -3.18
CA LYS A 210 6.41 15.59 -4.22
C LYS A 210 5.84 15.51 -5.63
N ALA A 211 4.71 14.84 -5.81
CA ALA A 211 4.00 14.83 -7.09
C ALA A 211 3.48 16.22 -7.47
N LYS A 212 2.96 17.02 -6.53
CA LYS A 212 2.55 18.40 -6.80
C LYS A 212 3.74 19.26 -7.25
N GLU A 213 4.90 19.13 -6.58
CA GLU A 213 6.13 19.81 -6.96
C GLU A 213 6.55 19.46 -8.40
N LEU A 214 6.52 18.17 -8.76
CA LEU A 214 6.87 17.73 -10.12
C LEU A 214 5.85 18.18 -11.18
N LEU A 215 4.56 18.18 -10.85
CA LEU A 215 3.50 18.65 -11.75
C LEU A 215 3.68 20.12 -12.13
N THR A 216 4.07 20.96 -11.18
CA THR A 216 4.26 22.39 -11.41
C THR A 216 5.60 22.74 -12.05
N ASN A 217 6.67 22.03 -11.67
CA ASN A 217 8.03 22.44 -12.01
C ASN A 217 8.64 21.66 -13.19
N THR A 218 7.96 20.63 -13.71
CA THR A 218 8.49 19.78 -14.79
C THR A 218 7.52 19.62 -15.95
N LYS A 219 8.02 19.06 -17.06
CA LYS A 219 7.21 18.67 -18.22
C LYS A 219 6.95 17.16 -18.27
N LEU A 220 7.19 16.45 -17.18
CA LEU A 220 6.98 15.00 -17.10
C LEU A 220 5.49 14.67 -17.31
N SER A 221 5.22 13.55 -17.95
CA SER A 221 3.88 12.98 -18.05
C SER A 221 3.40 12.51 -16.67
N LEU A 222 2.08 12.40 -16.49
CA LEU A 222 1.51 11.89 -15.24
C LEU A 222 1.99 10.47 -14.88
N ALA A 223 2.30 9.66 -15.88
CA ALA A 223 2.84 8.32 -15.69
C ALA A 223 4.29 8.36 -15.17
N GLU A 224 5.12 9.22 -15.76
CA GLU A 224 6.51 9.45 -15.32
C GLU A 224 6.55 10.04 -13.90
N ILE A 225 5.66 10.99 -13.58
CA ILE A 225 5.54 11.55 -12.22
C ILE A 225 5.15 10.46 -11.23
N SER A 226 4.13 9.64 -11.55
CA SER A 226 3.71 8.52 -10.69
C SER A 226 4.88 7.58 -10.36
N GLU A 227 5.70 7.27 -11.36
CA GLU A 227 6.89 6.43 -11.18
C GLU A 227 8.00 7.13 -10.39
N ALA A 228 8.27 8.39 -10.69
CA ALA A 228 9.30 9.20 -10.03
C ALA A 228 9.02 9.41 -8.54
N VAL A 229 7.75 9.50 -8.13
CA VAL A 229 7.40 9.61 -6.71
C VAL A 229 7.18 8.25 -6.02
N GLY A 230 7.46 7.14 -6.69
CA GLY A 230 7.49 5.80 -6.10
C GLY A 230 6.15 5.06 -6.06
N PHE A 231 5.13 5.49 -6.82
CA PHE A 231 3.91 4.70 -6.98
C PHE A 231 4.12 3.60 -8.04
N ASN A 232 3.95 2.36 -7.63
CA ASN A 232 4.07 1.19 -8.52
C ASN A 232 2.88 1.04 -9.49
N ASP A 233 1.74 1.66 -9.18
CA ASP A 233 0.52 1.62 -9.99
C ASP A 233 0.01 3.02 -10.27
N TYR A 234 -0.12 3.35 -11.57
CA TYR A 234 -0.57 4.65 -12.04
C TYR A 234 -2.01 4.98 -11.63
N PHE A 235 -2.92 4.00 -11.69
CA PHE A 235 -4.33 4.23 -11.36
C PHE A 235 -4.52 4.43 -9.86
N TYR A 236 -3.73 3.70 -9.06
CA TYR A 236 -3.67 3.91 -7.62
C TYR A 236 -3.17 5.32 -7.29
N PHE A 237 -2.10 5.80 -7.97
CA PHE A 237 -1.62 7.18 -7.83
C PHE A 237 -2.72 8.20 -8.11
N ILE A 238 -3.43 8.12 -9.26
CA ILE A 238 -4.52 9.04 -9.61
C ILE A 238 -5.61 9.05 -8.53
N LYS A 239 -6.01 7.89 -8.03
CA LYS A 239 -7.02 7.73 -6.99
C LYS A 239 -6.58 8.36 -5.67
N LYS A 240 -5.33 8.11 -5.26
CA LYS A 240 -4.74 8.68 -4.05
C LYS A 240 -4.60 10.20 -4.15
N PHE A 241 -4.01 10.70 -5.23
CA PHE A 241 -3.87 12.12 -5.45
C PHE A 241 -5.23 12.84 -5.37
N LYS A 242 -6.26 12.31 -6.06
CA LYS A 242 -7.62 12.88 -5.99
C LYS A 242 -8.19 12.86 -4.57
N ARG A 243 -7.92 11.83 -3.79
CA ARG A 243 -8.39 11.72 -2.40
C ARG A 243 -7.73 12.76 -1.49
N GLU A 244 -6.42 12.94 -1.61
CA GLU A 244 -5.64 13.84 -0.76
C GLU A 244 -5.77 15.32 -1.20
N VAL A 245 -5.85 15.58 -2.51
CA VAL A 245 -5.86 16.95 -3.07
C VAL A 245 -7.27 17.43 -3.45
N GLY A 246 -8.24 16.51 -3.54
CA GLY A 246 -9.63 16.80 -3.94
C GLY A 246 -9.85 16.78 -5.45
N VAL A 247 -8.81 16.97 -6.26
CA VAL A 247 -8.87 16.96 -7.73
C VAL A 247 -7.86 15.99 -8.32
N THR A 248 -8.06 15.55 -9.58
CA THR A 248 -7.09 14.70 -10.27
C THR A 248 -5.81 15.45 -10.60
N PRO A 249 -4.64 14.77 -10.74
CA PRO A 249 -3.38 15.44 -11.09
C PRO A 249 -3.46 16.30 -12.36
N GLY A 250 -4.20 15.83 -13.38
CA GLY A 250 -4.39 16.60 -14.62
C GLY A 250 -5.20 17.88 -14.41
N LYS A 251 -6.25 17.84 -13.56
CA LYS A 251 -7.01 19.05 -13.20
C LYS A 251 -6.18 19.99 -12.32
N PHE A 252 -5.42 19.47 -11.39
CA PHE A 252 -4.51 20.24 -10.55
C PHE A 252 -3.54 21.04 -11.43
N LEU A 253 -2.90 20.41 -12.41
CA LEU A 253 -1.98 21.07 -13.34
C LEU A 253 -2.68 22.15 -14.20
N GLN A 254 -3.93 21.94 -14.59
CA GLN A 254 -4.72 22.96 -15.32
C GLN A 254 -5.02 24.17 -14.45
N HIS A 255 -5.35 23.98 -13.18
CA HIS A 255 -5.59 25.07 -12.24
C HIS A 255 -4.32 25.90 -11.99
N GLU A 256 -3.18 25.25 -11.77
CA GLU A 256 -1.91 25.95 -11.55
C GLU A 256 -1.48 26.76 -12.78
N LYS A 257 -1.66 26.23 -13.98
CA LYS A 257 -1.35 26.94 -15.23
C LYS A 257 -2.38 28.06 -15.56
N GLY A 258 -3.62 27.89 -15.15
CA GLY A 258 -4.68 28.90 -15.36
C GLY A 258 -4.58 30.10 -14.43
N THR A 259 -3.95 29.98 -13.26
CA THR A 259 -3.70 31.08 -12.33
C THR A 259 -2.50 31.94 -12.74
N GLY A 260 -1.66 31.47 -13.66
CA GLY A 260 -0.49 32.21 -14.19
C GLY A 260 -0.77 33.12 -15.38
N ASP A 261 -1.96 33.05 -15.98
CA ASP A 261 -2.31 33.79 -17.19
C ASP A 261 -3.60 34.63 -16.98
N MET A 262 -3.62 35.50 -15.96
CA MET A 262 -4.54 36.63 -15.91
C MET A 262 -3.84 37.83 -16.53
N PRO A 263 -4.25 38.27 -17.73
CA PRO A 263 -3.79 39.55 -18.23
C PRO A 263 -4.36 40.66 -17.34
N ASP A 264 -3.46 41.56 -16.89
CA ASP A 264 -3.78 42.88 -16.36
C ASP A 264 -4.70 43.62 -17.35
N ARG A 265 -5.99 43.46 -17.21
CA ARG A 265 -6.98 44.35 -17.81
C ARG A 265 -8.09 44.58 -16.81
N GLU A 266 -7.98 45.72 -16.18
CA GLU A 266 -9.00 46.69 -15.84
C GLU A 266 -8.52 47.54 -14.67
N ARG A 267 -7.68 48.51 -15.01
CA ARG A 267 -7.62 49.77 -14.30
C ARG A 267 -7.72 50.84 -15.38
N GLU A 268 -8.93 51.24 -15.67
CA GLU A 268 -9.30 52.58 -16.09
C GLU A 268 -10.67 52.90 -15.49
#